data_080b519f5e65a41db4f1bb920880e284
#
_entry.id   080b519f5e65a41db4f1bb920880e284
#
_cell.length_a   1.000
_cell.length_b   1.000
_cell.length_c   1.000
_cell.angle_alpha   90.00
_cell.angle_beta   90.00
_cell.angle_gamma   90.00
#
_symmetry.space_group_name_H-M   'P 1'
#
loop_
_entity.id
_entity.type
_entity.pdbx_description
1 polymer ?
#
loop_
_entity_poly.entity_id
_entity_poly.type
_entity_poly.pdbx_seq_one_letter_code
_entity_poly.pdbx_strand_id
1 'polypeptide(L)'
;MSLFNKKENWLILLTGDPDALASAMALKRILARRVNTVGIAMVNQIFRPDNLAMVRYLNIPIKQLTPPLAAQYDRFALVDSQPHHNPAFSRFDFSIIFDHHPLDPAEPVKAPFTEIQPAYGANSTLLTEYLYNSKIRPGKLLSTALLYGIKTDTHGFELNFHDADIRAFRYLSKYADHTLLRKIVRSEFRVEWLSYFSYAFRKMRLIGDGLTVFMGQVDSTDILVILADFFLRVHDVSWNIVSGIWDDKLVIIFRGDGIKVDIGKLAGTLFGDLGSAGGKKAMGRAEIPLSNLHDEHPQQIIWERLQNSKLGAKNGDKPAAQEEAPEEEFSDTETKA
;
A
#
# COMPACT_ATOMS: atom_id res chain seq x y z
N MET A 1 -29.81 20.45 -12.74
CA MET A 1 -29.87 20.48 -11.27
C MET A 1 -28.45 20.64 -10.73
N SER A 2 -28.25 21.50 -9.72
CA SER A 2 -26.94 21.62 -9.08
C SER A 2 -26.66 20.34 -8.28
N LEU A 3 -25.47 19.76 -8.44
CA LEU A 3 -25.04 18.56 -7.69
C LEU A 3 -24.96 18.83 -6.18
N PHE A 4 -24.80 20.08 -5.77
CA PHE A 4 -24.57 20.48 -4.38
C PHE A 4 -25.75 21.26 -3.81
N ASN A 5 -26.11 20.89 -2.56
CA ASN A 5 -27.13 21.57 -1.78
C ASN A 5 -26.55 21.91 -0.39
N LYS A 6 -26.66 23.18 0.03
CA LYS A 6 -26.14 23.68 1.31
C LYS A 6 -26.82 23.06 2.55
N LYS A 7 -27.88 22.30 2.37
CA LYS A 7 -28.57 21.60 3.46
C LYS A 7 -28.14 20.16 3.63
N GLU A 8 -27.41 19.59 2.65
CA GLU A 8 -27.00 18.18 2.65
C GLU A 8 -25.71 17.94 3.41
N ASN A 9 -25.63 16.82 4.12
CA ASN A 9 -24.45 16.29 4.78
C ASN A 9 -23.81 15.25 3.87
N TRP A 10 -22.51 15.35 3.63
CA TRP A 10 -21.77 14.48 2.73
C TRP A 10 -20.76 13.63 3.49
N LEU A 11 -20.67 12.34 3.17
CA LEU A 11 -19.64 11.44 3.68
C LEU A 11 -18.74 10.99 2.52
N ILE A 12 -17.44 11.23 2.67
CA ILE A 12 -16.42 10.73 1.75
C ILE A 12 -15.95 9.39 2.29
N LEU A 13 -16.09 8.34 1.47
CA LEU A 13 -15.64 6.98 1.77
C LEU A 13 -14.31 6.70 1.06
N LEU A 14 -13.46 5.90 1.71
CA LEU A 14 -12.15 5.53 1.20
C LEU A 14 -11.62 4.25 1.85
N THR A 15 -10.59 3.68 1.26
CA THR A 15 -9.63 2.79 1.92
C THR A 15 -8.54 3.61 2.61
N GLY A 16 -7.99 3.13 3.72
CA GLY A 16 -7.07 3.92 4.56
C GLY A 16 -5.61 3.88 4.07
N ASP A 17 -5.34 4.25 2.82
CA ASP A 17 -4.01 4.44 2.26
C ASP A 17 -3.68 5.94 2.10
N PRO A 18 -2.42 6.31 1.84
CA PRO A 18 -2.01 7.72 1.80
C PRO A 18 -2.68 8.54 0.71
N ASP A 19 -2.89 7.98 -0.48
CA ASP A 19 -3.48 8.72 -1.60
C ASP A 19 -4.97 8.95 -1.38
N ALA A 20 -5.70 7.92 -0.95
CA ALA A 20 -7.10 8.03 -0.58
C ALA A 20 -7.33 9.04 0.56
N LEU A 21 -6.48 9.01 1.60
CA LEU A 21 -6.53 9.96 2.73
C LEU A 21 -6.33 11.41 2.27
N ALA A 22 -5.33 11.66 1.42
CA ALA A 22 -5.04 12.98 0.89
C ALA A 22 -6.15 13.47 -0.04
N SER A 23 -6.64 12.60 -0.91
CA SER A 23 -7.76 12.83 -1.83
C SER A 23 -9.04 13.20 -1.08
N ALA A 24 -9.35 12.49 0.01
CA ALA A 24 -10.51 12.82 0.84
C ALA A 24 -10.38 14.19 1.51
N MET A 25 -9.19 14.55 2.00
CA MET A 25 -8.93 15.90 2.52
C MET A 25 -9.16 16.98 1.46
N ALA A 26 -8.70 16.74 0.23
CA ALA A 26 -8.86 17.68 -0.88
C ALA A 26 -10.33 17.81 -1.28
N LEU A 27 -11.04 16.71 -1.44
CA LEU A 27 -12.47 16.73 -1.77
C LEU A 27 -13.28 17.41 -0.65
N LYS A 28 -12.99 17.10 0.62
CA LYS A 28 -13.58 17.83 1.76
C LYS A 28 -13.34 19.34 1.66
N ARG A 29 -12.13 19.78 1.28
CA ARG A 29 -11.82 21.20 1.08
C ARG A 29 -12.62 21.81 -0.07
N ILE A 30 -12.82 21.09 -1.16
CA ILE A 30 -13.61 21.54 -2.31
C ILE A 30 -15.09 21.68 -1.94
N LEU A 31 -15.64 20.74 -1.14
CA LEU A 31 -17.04 20.71 -0.75
C LEU A 31 -17.38 21.70 0.39
N ALA A 32 -16.42 22.09 1.21
CA ALA A 32 -16.60 22.76 2.51
C ALA A 32 -17.45 24.05 2.52
N ARG A 33 -17.73 24.67 1.37
CA ARG A 33 -18.62 25.86 1.29
C ARG A 33 -19.83 25.63 0.40
N ARG A 34 -19.99 24.41 -0.11
CA ARG A 34 -21.01 24.03 -1.09
C ARG A 34 -22.14 23.21 -0.49
N VAL A 35 -21.83 22.56 0.66
CA VAL A 35 -22.76 21.66 1.38
C VAL A 35 -22.77 22.02 2.89
N ASN A 36 -23.63 21.38 3.68
CA ASN A 36 -23.75 21.65 5.12
C ASN A 36 -22.52 21.13 5.88
N THR A 37 -22.28 19.83 5.86
CA THR A 37 -21.12 19.19 6.50
C THR A 37 -20.47 18.19 5.58
N VAL A 38 -19.17 17.91 5.83
CA VAL A 38 -18.41 16.89 5.11
C VAL A 38 -17.65 16.04 6.12
N GLY A 39 -18.03 14.77 6.24
CA GLY A 39 -17.31 13.74 6.98
C GLY A 39 -16.35 12.96 6.09
N ILE A 40 -15.40 12.25 6.70
CA ILE A 40 -14.51 11.30 6.05
C ILE A 40 -14.58 9.99 6.84
N ALA A 41 -14.82 8.87 6.16
CA ALA A 41 -14.82 7.55 6.79
C ALA A 41 -14.08 6.51 5.95
N MET A 42 -13.32 5.65 6.63
CA MET A 42 -12.61 4.53 6.04
C MET A 42 -13.36 3.22 6.29
N VAL A 43 -13.25 2.29 5.33
CA VAL A 43 -13.87 0.96 5.41
C VAL A 43 -12.94 -0.09 6.00
N ASN A 44 -11.64 0.09 5.92
CA ASN A 44 -10.61 -0.79 6.49
C ASN A 44 -9.92 -0.13 7.69
N GLN A 45 -9.23 -0.92 8.49
CA GLN A 45 -8.38 -0.43 9.56
C GLN A 45 -6.99 -0.10 9.02
N ILE A 46 -6.38 0.98 9.53
CA ILE A 46 -5.01 1.37 9.18
C ILE A 46 -4.04 0.72 10.18
N PHE A 47 -3.08 -0.06 9.67
CA PHE A 47 -2.05 -0.73 10.48
C PHE A 47 -0.65 -0.18 10.22
N ARG A 48 -0.37 0.31 9.00
CA ARG A 48 0.95 0.82 8.63
C ARG A 48 1.31 2.05 9.46
N PRO A 49 2.50 2.08 10.08
CA PRO A 49 2.90 3.18 10.98
C PRO A 49 3.01 4.53 10.28
N ASP A 50 3.46 4.57 9.02
CA ASP A 50 3.54 5.77 8.20
C ASP A 50 2.15 6.35 7.89
N ASN A 51 1.15 5.50 7.60
CA ASN A 51 -0.23 5.93 7.39
C ASN A 51 -0.86 6.45 8.70
N LEU A 52 -0.60 5.79 9.83
CA LEU A 52 -1.01 6.29 11.15
C LEU A 52 -0.33 7.62 11.50
N ALA A 53 0.96 7.75 11.16
CA ALA A 53 1.71 9.00 11.34
C ALA A 53 1.13 10.11 10.45
N MET A 54 0.76 9.81 9.20
CA MET A 54 0.09 10.74 8.30
C MET A 54 -1.23 11.26 8.93
N VAL A 55 -2.10 10.36 9.36
CA VAL A 55 -3.37 10.73 10.01
C VAL A 55 -3.13 11.63 11.22
N ARG A 56 -2.18 11.25 12.08
CA ARG A 56 -1.86 11.98 13.32
C ARG A 56 -1.24 13.35 13.05
N TYR A 57 -0.18 13.42 12.24
CA TYR A 57 0.58 14.66 12.05
C TYR A 57 -0.12 15.67 11.14
N LEU A 58 -0.97 15.19 10.23
CA LEU A 58 -1.74 16.07 9.34
C LEU A 58 -3.15 16.34 9.85
N ASN A 59 -3.48 15.84 11.06
CA ASN A 59 -4.80 16.02 11.70
C ASN A 59 -5.96 15.62 10.78
N ILE A 60 -5.86 14.45 10.13
CA ILE A 60 -6.91 13.98 9.23
C ILE A 60 -8.13 13.54 10.04
N PRO A 61 -9.30 14.17 9.88
CA PRO A 61 -10.49 13.88 10.68
C PRO A 61 -11.25 12.66 10.15
N ILE A 62 -10.56 11.50 10.12
CA ILE A 62 -11.11 10.25 9.62
C ILE A 62 -11.78 9.45 10.74
N LYS A 63 -12.87 8.76 10.41
CA LYS A 63 -13.58 7.85 11.30
C LYS A 63 -13.68 6.46 10.66
N GLN A 64 -13.84 5.43 11.48
CA GLN A 64 -14.22 4.10 10.98
C GLN A 64 -15.67 4.14 10.49
N LEU A 65 -15.93 3.61 9.30
CA LEU A 65 -17.29 3.50 8.77
C LEU A 65 -18.13 2.54 9.64
N THR A 66 -19.27 3.03 10.09
CA THR A 66 -20.28 2.23 10.81
C THR A 66 -21.67 2.59 10.30
N PRO A 67 -22.68 1.68 10.39
CA PRO A 67 -24.03 2.01 9.97
C PRO A 67 -24.61 3.25 10.66
N PRO A 68 -24.45 3.46 11.99
CA PRO A 68 -24.90 4.68 12.65
C PRO A 68 -24.21 5.96 12.19
N LEU A 69 -22.93 5.86 11.77
CA LEU A 69 -22.22 7.01 11.20
C LEU A 69 -22.78 7.34 9.81
N ALA A 70 -22.93 6.34 8.95
CA ALA A 70 -23.45 6.54 7.59
C ALA A 70 -24.86 7.15 7.58
N ALA A 71 -25.72 6.75 8.51
CA ALA A 71 -27.09 7.26 8.63
C ALA A 71 -27.19 8.77 8.97
N GLN A 72 -26.08 9.42 9.33
CA GLN A 72 -26.04 10.87 9.60
C GLN A 72 -25.83 11.70 8.34
N TYR A 73 -25.65 11.07 7.18
CA TYR A 73 -25.29 11.72 5.93
C TYR A 73 -26.28 11.43 4.81
N ASP A 74 -26.53 12.44 3.98
CA ASP A 74 -27.53 12.40 2.90
C ASP A 74 -26.90 11.96 1.56
N ARG A 75 -25.59 12.16 1.38
CA ARG A 75 -24.86 11.92 0.14
C ARG A 75 -23.50 11.29 0.41
N PHE A 76 -23.08 10.47 -0.55
CA PHE A 76 -21.81 9.75 -0.46
C PHE A 76 -20.91 10.10 -1.64
N ALA A 77 -19.62 10.24 -1.35
CA ALA A 77 -18.56 10.35 -2.34
C ALA A 77 -17.52 9.26 -2.12
N LEU A 78 -16.90 8.79 -3.19
CA LEU A 78 -15.82 7.81 -3.16
C LEU A 78 -14.56 8.42 -3.75
N VAL A 79 -13.43 8.21 -3.12
CA VAL A 79 -12.14 8.66 -3.62
C VAL A 79 -11.16 7.50 -3.65
N ASP A 80 -10.31 7.48 -4.68
CA ASP A 80 -9.23 6.53 -4.87
C ASP A 80 -9.70 5.08 -4.86
N SER A 81 -10.89 4.87 -5.38
CA SER A 81 -11.50 3.55 -5.48
C SER A 81 -12.73 3.56 -6.38
N GLN A 82 -13.16 2.37 -6.80
CA GLN A 82 -14.42 2.12 -7.50
C GLN A 82 -15.35 1.27 -6.63
N PRO A 83 -16.68 1.33 -6.84
CA PRO A 83 -17.65 0.64 -5.98
C PRO A 83 -17.41 -0.87 -5.82
N HIS A 84 -16.89 -1.53 -6.85
CA HIS A 84 -16.61 -2.96 -6.86
C HIS A 84 -15.28 -3.34 -6.18
N HIS A 85 -14.39 -2.37 -5.91
CA HIS A 85 -13.09 -2.67 -5.27
C HIS A 85 -13.23 -3.16 -3.82
N ASN A 86 -14.35 -2.82 -3.16
CA ASN A 86 -14.59 -3.30 -1.80
C ASN A 86 -16.09 -3.55 -1.58
N PRO A 87 -16.50 -4.73 -1.07
CA PRO A 87 -17.90 -5.03 -0.79
C PRO A 87 -18.62 -4.04 0.13
N ALA A 88 -17.88 -3.32 0.98
CA ALA A 88 -18.45 -2.29 1.83
C ALA A 88 -18.96 -1.08 1.03
N PHE A 89 -18.40 -0.80 -0.15
CA PHE A 89 -18.82 0.29 -1.01
C PHE A 89 -20.10 0.00 -1.79
N SER A 90 -20.36 -1.26 -2.14
CA SER A 90 -21.53 -1.66 -2.94
C SER A 90 -22.88 -1.33 -2.30
N ARG A 91 -22.88 -0.95 -1.02
CA ARG A 91 -24.08 -0.57 -0.25
C ARG A 91 -24.48 0.89 -0.41
N PHE A 92 -23.67 1.68 -1.13
CA PHE A 92 -23.84 3.13 -1.21
C PHE A 92 -24.08 3.60 -2.65
N ASP A 93 -25.04 4.51 -2.82
CA ASP A 93 -25.24 5.24 -4.05
C ASP A 93 -24.33 6.48 -4.04
N PHE A 94 -23.22 6.41 -4.75
CA PHE A 94 -22.26 7.51 -4.80
C PHE A 94 -22.75 8.62 -5.73
N SER A 95 -22.66 9.85 -5.24
CA SER A 95 -22.93 11.07 -6.01
C SER A 95 -21.69 11.60 -6.72
N ILE A 96 -20.49 11.28 -6.19
CA ILE A 96 -19.19 11.66 -6.71
C ILE A 96 -18.24 10.48 -6.59
N ILE A 97 -17.48 10.21 -7.68
CA ILE A 97 -16.38 9.26 -7.68
C ILE A 97 -15.17 9.93 -8.33
N PHE A 98 -14.05 9.93 -7.62
CA PHE A 98 -12.72 10.30 -8.13
C PHE A 98 -11.79 9.11 -7.97
N ASP A 99 -11.15 8.68 -9.07
CA ASP A 99 -10.26 7.54 -9.04
C ASP A 99 -9.18 7.60 -10.13
N HIS A 100 -8.13 6.82 -10.00
CA HIS A 100 -7.09 6.66 -11.01
C HIS A 100 -6.82 5.19 -11.38
N HIS A 101 -7.53 4.25 -10.78
CA HIS A 101 -7.39 2.84 -11.11
C HIS A 101 -7.98 2.51 -12.49
N PRO A 102 -7.46 1.47 -13.17
CA PRO A 102 -8.04 1.00 -14.42
C PRO A 102 -9.52 0.66 -14.28
N LEU A 103 -10.28 0.96 -15.33
CA LEU A 103 -11.69 0.60 -15.41
C LEU A 103 -11.83 -0.89 -15.75
N ASP A 104 -12.72 -1.59 -15.05
CA ASP A 104 -13.16 -2.93 -15.43
C ASP A 104 -14.40 -2.81 -16.31
N PRO A 105 -14.35 -3.28 -17.59
CA PRO A 105 -15.52 -3.26 -18.48
C PRO A 105 -16.70 -4.10 -17.94
N ALA A 106 -16.44 -5.10 -17.09
CA ALA A 106 -17.49 -5.94 -16.50
C ALA A 106 -18.21 -5.23 -15.34
N GLU A 107 -17.58 -4.21 -14.72
CA GLU A 107 -18.09 -3.53 -13.54
C GLU A 107 -18.22 -2.01 -13.81
N PRO A 108 -19.21 -1.57 -14.59
CA PRO A 108 -19.34 -0.18 -15.01
C PRO A 108 -19.61 0.74 -13.81
N VAL A 109 -18.79 1.78 -13.67
CA VAL A 109 -18.93 2.78 -12.63
C VAL A 109 -20.02 3.80 -13.02
N LYS A 110 -21.01 3.99 -12.13
CA LYS A 110 -22.12 4.94 -12.34
C LYS A 110 -22.27 5.86 -11.13
N ALA A 111 -22.09 7.15 -11.36
CA ALA A 111 -22.43 8.21 -10.40
C ALA A 111 -22.83 9.48 -11.17
N PRO A 112 -23.60 10.41 -10.57
CA PRO A 112 -23.90 11.71 -11.16
C PRO A 112 -22.67 12.51 -11.57
N PHE A 113 -21.56 12.33 -10.88
CA PHE A 113 -20.25 12.82 -11.25
C PHE A 113 -19.20 11.72 -11.09
N THR A 114 -18.51 11.40 -12.16
CA THR A 114 -17.43 10.41 -12.17
C THR A 114 -16.24 11.00 -12.92
N GLU A 115 -15.09 10.99 -12.29
CA GLU A 115 -13.80 11.37 -12.89
C GLU A 115 -12.78 10.29 -12.58
N ILE A 116 -12.38 9.52 -13.58
CA ILE A 116 -11.43 8.41 -13.46
C ILE A 116 -10.34 8.62 -14.49
N GLN A 117 -9.07 8.70 -14.01
CA GLN A 117 -7.90 8.99 -14.85
C GLN A 117 -6.82 7.90 -14.71
N PRO A 118 -6.95 6.75 -15.39
CA PRO A 118 -6.02 5.63 -15.25
C PRO A 118 -4.58 5.92 -15.71
N ALA A 119 -4.38 7.02 -16.43
CA ALA A 119 -3.05 7.45 -16.83
C ALA A 119 -2.29 8.18 -15.71
N TYR A 120 -2.98 8.68 -14.68
CA TYR A 120 -2.35 9.38 -13.57
C TYR A 120 -1.77 8.38 -12.57
N GLY A 121 -0.62 8.71 -12.03
CA GLY A 121 0.05 7.88 -11.03
C GLY A 121 -0.59 7.94 -9.64
N ALA A 122 -1.44 8.97 -9.39
CA ALA A 122 -2.12 9.16 -8.11
C ALA A 122 -3.43 9.93 -8.25
N ASN A 123 -4.43 9.57 -7.46
CA ASN A 123 -5.70 10.32 -7.37
C ASN A 123 -5.50 11.72 -6.72
N SER A 124 -4.49 11.85 -5.85
CA SER A 124 -4.03 13.16 -5.31
C SER A 124 -3.64 14.15 -6.40
N THR A 125 -3.13 13.68 -7.54
CA THR A 125 -2.85 14.52 -8.71
C THR A 125 -4.13 15.11 -9.27
N LEU A 126 -5.13 14.27 -9.48
CA LEU A 126 -6.44 14.66 -9.99
C LEU A 126 -7.10 15.72 -9.09
N LEU A 127 -7.14 15.45 -7.78
CA LEU A 127 -7.70 16.41 -6.80
C LEU A 127 -6.87 17.72 -6.70
N THR A 128 -5.57 17.66 -6.94
CA THR A 128 -4.71 18.86 -7.01
C THR A 128 -5.09 19.73 -8.20
N GLU A 129 -5.36 19.16 -9.36
CA GLU A 129 -5.84 19.90 -10.53
C GLU A 129 -7.21 20.53 -10.28
N TYR A 130 -8.13 19.82 -9.62
CA TYR A 130 -9.43 20.37 -9.22
C TYR A 130 -9.31 21.55 -8.25
N LEU A 131 -8.41 21.47 -7.27
CA LEU A 131 -8.11 22.60 -6.36
C LEU A 131 -7.54 23.80 -7.14
N TYR A 132 -6.58 23.56 -8.03
CA TYR A 132 -5.93 24.59 -8.83
C TYR A 132 -6.94 25.29 -9.76
N ASN A 133 -7.72 24.54 -10.53
CA ASN A 133 -8.73 25.03 -11.48
C ASN A 133 -9.86 25.78 -10.75
N SER A 134 -10.23 25.33 -9.55
CA SER A 134 -11.21 26.00 -8.69
C SER A 134 -10.64 27.23 -7.96
N LYS A 135 -9.37 27.60 -8.19
CA LYS A 135 -8.67 28.69 -7.50
C LYS A 135 -8.66 28.54 -5.98
N ILE A 136 -8.68 27.30 -5.50
CA ILE A 136 -8.59 26.97 -4.08
C ILE A 136 -7.14 26.62 -3.76
N ARG A 137 -6.44 27.56 -3.12
CA ARG A 137 -5.08 27.31 -2.66
C ARG A 137 -5.11 26.28 -1.50
N PRO A 138 -4.39 25.15 -1.60
CA PRO A 138 -4.29 24.20 -0.50
C PRO A 138 -3.46 24.78 0.64
N GLY A 139 -3.90 24.55 1.88
CA GLY A 139 -3.12 24.89 3.07
C GLY A 139 -1.96 23.92 3.27
N LYS A 140 -1.06 24.26 4.21
CA LYS A 140 0.19 23.55 4.46
C LYS A 140 0.01 22.04 4.69
N LEU A 141 -0.93 21.65 5.57
CA LEU A 141 -1.20 20.24 5.87
C LEU A 141 -1.79 19.49 4.68
N LEU A 142 -2.75 20.09 3.96
CA LEU A 142 -3.35 19.49 2.76
C LEU A 142 -2.32 19.32 1.64
N SER A 143 -1.45 20.34 1.43
CA SER A 143 -0.38 20.23 0.43
C SER A 143 0.60 19.10 0.78
N THR A 144 0.92 18.93 2.07
CA THR A 144 1.79 17.85 2.54
C THR A 144 1.14 16.49 2.35
N ALA A 145 -0.17 16.37 2.62
CA ALA A 145 -0.93 15.14 2.41
C ALA A 145 -0.93 14.72 0.93
N LEU A 146 -1.35 15.63 0.04
CA LEU A 146 -1.41 15.36 -1.40
C LEU A 146 -0.03 15.03 -1.99
N LEU A 147 1.01 15.73 -1.53
CA LEU A 147 2.38 15.47 -1.96
C LEU A 147 2.87 14.10 -1.50
N TYR A 148 2.47 13.66 -0.30
CA TYR A 148 2.77 12.32 0.20
C TYR A 148 1.99 11.25 -0.57
N GLY A 149 0.70 11.45 -0.87
CA GLY A 149 -0.11 10.55 -1.69
C GLY A 149 0.52 10.34 -3.08
N ILE A 150 0.87 11.42 -3.79
CA ILE A 150 1.56 11.31 -5.09
C ILE A 150 2.87 10.51 -4.94
N LYS A 151 3.66 10.79 -3.89
CA LYS A 151 4.94 10.11 -3.68
C LYS A 151 4.78 8.61 -3.42
N THR A 152 3.79 8.20 -2.66
CA THR A 152 3.57 6.79 -2.32
C THR A 152 3.10 5.99 -3.52
N ASP A 153 2.10 6.47 -4.24
CA ASP A 153 1.49 5.76 -5.35
C ASP A 153 2.37 5.68 -6.59
N THR A 154 3.19 6.71 -6.81
CA THR A 154 4.20 6.69 -7.89
C THR A 154 5.52 6.04 -7.49
N HIS A 155 5.63 5.52 -6.25
CA HIS A 155 6.91 5.05 -5.68
C HIS A 155 8.04 6.07 -5.84
N GLY A 156 7.74 7.35 -5.64
CA GLY A 156 8.70 8.43 -5.83
C GLY A 156 9.03 8.73 -7.29
N PHE A 157 8.10 8.49 -8.20
CA PHE A 157 8.23 8.59 -9.67
C PHE A 157 9.07 7.47 -10.30
N GLU A 158 9.18 6.34 -9.65
CA GLU A 158 9.83 5.14 -10.19
C GLU A 158 8.86 4.27 -10.99
N LEU A 159 7.57 4.29 -10.62
CA LEU A 159 6.53 3.46 -11.25
C LEU A 159 5.31 4.30 -11.64
N ASN A 160 4.76 4.00 -12.84
CA ASN A 160 3.43 4.45 -13.29
C ASN A 160 3.11 5.91 -12.95
N PHE A 161 3.87 6.85 -13.48
CA PHE A 161 3.57 8.27 -13.33
C PHE A 161 3.33 8.95 -14.68
N HIS A 162 2.62 10.05 -14.64
CA HIS A 162 2.30 10.91 -15.78
C HIS A 162 2.85 12.33 -15.54
N ASP A 163 3.04 13.11 -16.59
CA ASP A 163 3.47 14.51 -16.48
C ASP A 163 2.62 15.35 -15.53
N ALA A 164 1.33 15.02 -15.40
CA ALA A 164 0.43 15.68 -14.45
C ALA A 164 0.90 15.50 -13.00
N ASP A 165 1.41 14.31 -12.64
CA ASP A 165 1.91 14.01 -11.29
C ASP A 165 3.11 14.89 -10.96
N ILE A 166 4.03 15.08 -11.91
CA ILE A 166 5.20 15.96 -11.75
C ILE A 166 4.75 17.42 -11.56
N ARG A 167 3.78 17.88 -12.37
CA ARG A 167 3.26 19.26 -12.26
C ARG A 167 2.56 19.48 -10.91
N ALA A 168 1.72 18.53 -10.49
CA ALA A 168 1.03 18.58 -9.20
C ALA A 168 2.03 18.57 -8.05
N PHE A 169 3.01 17.67 -8.06
CA PHE A 169 4.07 17.59 -7.07
C PHE A 169 4.85 18.92 -6.95
N ARG A 170 5.27 19.50 -8.08
CA ARG A 170 5.96 20.79 -8.12
C ARG A 170 5.09 21.92 -7.56
N TYR A 171 3.79 21.94 -7.87
CA TYR A 171 2.86 22.93 -7.35
C TYR A 171 2.70 22.81 -5.84
N LEU A 172 2.45 21.61 -5.33
CA LEU A 172 2.23 21.32 -3.91
C LEU A 172 3.49 21.58 -3.07
N SER A 173 4.68 21.28 -3.60
CA SER A 173 5.97 21.47 -2.92
C SER A 173 6.20 22.92 -2.46
N LYS A 174 5.56 23.88 -3.11
CA LYS A 174 5.64 25.31 -2.71
C LYS A 174 4.93 25.60 -1.40
N TYR A 175 3.97 24.77 -1.01
CA TYR A 175 3.08 25.01 0.14
C TYR A 175 3.21 23.95 1.22
N ALA A 176 3.78 22.79 0.90
CA ALA A 176 3.93 21.67 1.81
C ALA A 176 4.92 21.92 2.95
N ASP A 177 4.72 21.21 4.06
CA ASP A 177 5.71 21.12 5.13
C ASP A 177 6.65 19.95 4.89
N HIS A 178 7.80 20.19 4.32
CA HIS A 178 8.79 19.17 4.05
C HIS A 178 9.38 18.53 5.32
N THR A 179 9.29 19.18 6.48
CA THR A 179 9.72 18.59 7.75
C THR A 179 8.70 17.57 8.24
N LEU A 180 7.40 17.89 8.16
CA LEU A 180 6.34 16.92 8.45
C LEU A 180 6.37 15.76 7.45
N LEU A 181 6.56 16.03 6.16
CA LEU A 181 6.67 14.99 5.15
C LEU A 181 7.80 14.01 5.49
N ARG A 182 9.01 14.49 5.80
CA ARG A 182 10.12 13.62 6.22
C ARG A 182 9.79 12.83 7.48
N LYS A 183 9.07 13.43 8.43
CA LYS A 183 8.67 12.76 9.66
C LYS A 183 7.70 11.62 9.40
N ILE A 184 6.75 11.80 8.49
CA ILE A 184 5.82 10.74 8.06
C ILE A 184 6.59 9.61 7.36
N VAL A 185 7.39 9.94 6.34
CA VAL A 185 8.19 8.97 5.58
C VAL A 185 9.12 8.14 6.48
N ARG A 186 9.68 8.74 7.54
CA ARG A 186 10.55 8.03 8.50
C ARG A 186 9.80 7.21 9.56
N SER A 187 8.48 7.19 9.51
CA SER A 187 7.65 6.44 10.46
C SER A 187 7.24 5.07 9.94
N GLU A 188 8.00 4.47 9.01
CA GLU A 188 7.67 3.20 8.36
C GLU A 188 7.74 2.00 9.31
N PHE A 189 8.59 2.07 10.35
CA PHE A 189 8.88 0.92 11.20
C PHE A 189 8.39 1.14 12.64
N ARG A 190 7.88 0.07 13.22
CA ARG A 190 7.66 -0.04 14.67
C ARG A 190 8.89 -0.67 15.33
N VAL A 191 9.19 -0.28 16.57
CA VAL A 191 10.32 -0.87 17.31
C VAL A 191 10.15 -2.39 17.47
N GLU A 192 8.91 -2.84 17.70
CA GLU A 192 8.56 -4.26 17.84
C GLU A 192 8.90 -5.07 16.56
N TRP A 193 8.88 -4.43 15.41
CA TRP A 193 9.20 -5.08 14.14
C TRP A 193 10.68 -5.35 13.93
N LEU A 194 11.56 -4.72 14.69
CA LEU A 194 13.01 -4.98 14.58
C LEU A 194 13.37 -6.44 14.89
N SER A 195 12.59 -7.12 15.73
CA SER A 195 12.74 -8.56 15.99
C SER A 195 12.50 -9.40 14.73
N TYR A 196 11.54 -9.02 13.88
CA TYR A 196 11.28 -9.68 12.60
C TYR A 196 12.43 -9.51 11.62
N PHE A 197 13.06 -8.33 11.56
CA PHE A 197 14.26 -8.12 10.74
C PHE A 197 15.40 -9.02 11.21
N SER A 198 15.66 -9.06 12.53
CA SER A 198 16.68 -9.94 13.11
C SER A 198 16.41 -11.41 12.78
N TYR A 199 15.15 -11.87 12.85
CA TYR A 199 14.77 -13.21 12.46
C TYR A 199 14.98 -13.45 10.97
N ALA A 200 14.52 -12.53 10.13
CA ALA A 200 14.63 -12.63 8.68
C ALA A 200 16.08 -12.75 8.22
N PHE A 201 17.00 -11.93 8.75
CA PHE A 201 18.44 -12.00 8.43
C PHE A 201 19.08 -13.34 8.80
N ARG A 202 18.66 -13.99 9.87
CA ARG A 202 19.16 -15.32 10.26
C ARG A 202 18.56 -16.47 9.45
N LYS A 203 17.35 -16.28 8.91
CA LYS A 203 16.60 -17.37 8.26
C LYS A 203 16.46 -17.22 6.74
N MET A 204 16.89 -16.09 6.18
CA MET A 204 16.88 -15.89 4.72
C MET A 204 17.77 -16.89 4.01
N ARG A 205 17.39 -17.26 2.81
CA ARG A 205 18.16 -18.13 1.92
C ARG A 205 18.32 -17.42 0.58
N LEU A 206 19.53 -17.40 0.06
CA LEU A 206 19.85 -16.89 -1.26
C LEU A 206 19.64 -18.00 -2.29
N ILE A 207 19.02 -17.66 -3.42
CA ILE A 207 18.81 -18.54 -4.57
C ILE A 207 19.23 -17.76 -5.81
N GLY A 208 20.49 -17.94 -6.23
CA GLY A 208 21.05 -17.15 -7.31
C GLY A 208 21.08 -15.65 -7.02
N ASP A 209 20.35 -14.87 -7.82
CA ASP A 209 20.15 -13.43 -7.63
C ASP A 209 18.85 -13.11 -6.87
N GLY A 210 18.32 -14.09 -6.15
CA GLY A 210 17.10 -13.91 -5.36
C GLY A 210 17.23 -14.33 -3.90
N LEU A 211 16.22 -13.99 -3.13
CA LEU A 211 16.15 -14.25 -1.69
C LEU A 211 14.79 -14.79 -1.29
N THR A 212 14.77 -15.77 -0.40
CA THR A 212 13.52 -16.24 0.21
C THR A 212 13.64 -16.33 1.72
N VAL A 213 12.55 -16.04 2.43
CA VAL A 213 12.46 -16.22 3.88
C VAL A 213 11.02 -16.59 4.28
N PHE A 214 10.91 -17.56 5.17
CA PHE A 214 9.66 -17.92 5.84
C PHE A 214 9.70 -17.44 7.29
N MET A 215 8.73 -16.59 7.64
CA MET A 215 8.69 -15.87 8.92
C MET A 215 7.94 -16.63 10.03
N GLY A 216 7.33 -17.79 9.71
CA GLY A 216 6.41 -18.44 10.65
C GLY A 216 5.15 -17.62 10.88
N GLN A 217 4.62 -17.66 12.09
CA GLN A 217 3.45 -16.86 12.47
C GLN A 217 3.83 -15.38 12.58
N VAL A 218 2.99 -14.50 12.00
CA VAL A 218 3.17 -13.03 12.03
C VAL A 218 1.92 -12.34 12.57
N ASP A 219 2.12 -11.18 13.20
CA ASP A 219 1.02 -10.38 13.76
C ASP A 219 0.28 -9.55 12.70
N SER A 220 0.92 -9.31 11.57
CA SER A 220 0.36 -8.54 10.45
C SER A 220 1.03 -8.92 9.15
N THR A 221 0.26 -8.93 8.06
CA THR A 221 0.82 -9.12 6.72
C THR A 221 1.69 -7.95 6.25
N ASP A 222 1.56 -6.77 6.87
CA ASP A 222 2.35 -5.58 6.53
C ASP A 222 3.84 -5.81 6.77
N ILE A 223 4.21 -6.59 7.81
CA ILE A 223 5.62 -6.88 8.07
C ILE A 223 6.25 -7.72 6.94
N LEU A 224 5.48 -8.61 6.31
CA LEU A 224 5.95 -9.39 5.16
C LEU A 224 6.22 -8.47 3.96
N VAL A 225 5.33 -7.49 3.73
CA VAL A 225 5.50 -6.49 2.66
C VAL A 225 6.73 -5.63 2.92
N ILE A 226 6.89 -5.12 4.14
CA ILE A 226 8.01 -4.26 4.51
C ILE A 226 9.35 -5.00 4.40
N LEU A 227 9.43 -6.25 4.83
CA LEU A 227 10.63 -7.07 4.66
C LEU A 227 10.93 -7.32 3.19
N ALA A 228 9.91 -7.60 2.37
CA ALA A 228 10.09 -7.81 0.94
C ALA A 228 10.59 -6.53 0.24
N ASP A 229 10.03 -5.37 0.56
CA ASP A 229 10.47 -4.08 0.03
C ASP A 229 11.90 -3.72 0.52
N PHE A 230 12.25 -4.10 1.75
CA PHE A 230 13.60 -3.93 2.27
C PHE A 230 14.63 -4.77 1.51
N PHE A 231 14.36 -6.06 1.31
CA PHE A 231 15.28 -6.96 0.62
C PHE A 231 15.50 -6.59 -0.85
N LEU A 232 14.53 -5.97 -1.51
CA LEU A 232 14.71 -5.49 -2.88
C LEU A 232 15.69 -4.31 -2.99
N ARG A 233 16.04 -3.66 -1.89
CA ARG A 233 17.07 -2.60 -1.84
C ARG A 233 18.50 -3.13 -1.74
N VAL A 234 18.68 -4.45 -1.59
CA VAL A 234 20.01 -5.09 -1.60
C VAL A 234 20.49 -5.19 -3.05
N HIS A 235 21.68 -4.67 -3.32
CA HIS A 235 22.22 -4.52 -4.70
C HIS A 235 22.19 -5.81 -5.52
N ASP A 236 22.51 -6.94 -4.91
CA ASP A 236 22.63 -8.23 -5.60
C ASP A 236 21.32 -9.03 -5.63
N VAL A 237 20.21 -8.45 -5.15
CA VAL A 237 18.89 -9.10 -5.08
C VAL A 237 17.97 -8.54 -6.15
N SER A 238 17.71 -9.33 -7.20
CA SER A 238 16.77 -8.97 -8.28
C SER A 238 15.32 -9.34 -7.97
N TRP A 239 15.10 -10.29 -7.07
CA TRP A 239 13.77 -10.71 -6.62
C TRP A 239 13.82 -11.29 -5.20
N ASN A 240 12.70 -11.21 -4.50
CA ASN A 240 12.58 -11.87 -3.22
C ASN A 240 11.15 -12.39 -2.96
N ILE A 241 11.09 -13.36 -2.04
CA ILE A 241 9.84 -13.97 -1.58
C ILE A 241 9.89 -14.01 -0.06
N VAL A 242 9.01 -13.23 0.55
CA VAL A 242 8.81 -13.20 2.00
C VAL A 242 7.45 -13.79 2.31
N SER A 243 7.40 -14.79 3.17
CA SER A 243 6.19 -15.53 3.49
C SER A 243 5.99 -15.72 4.99
N GLY A 244 4.75 -15.87 5.39
CA GLY A 244 4.40 -16.12 6.80
C GLY A 244 2.96 -16.55 6.93
N ILE A 245 2.60 -17.01 8.12
CA ILE A 245 1.24 -17.39 8.48
C ILE A 245 0.60 -16.21 9.20
N TRP A 246 -0.53 -15.77 8.69
CA TRP A 246 -1.37 -14.75 9.30
C TRP A 246 -2.80 -15.24 9.31
N ASP A 247 -3.41 -15.24 10.51
CA ASP A 247 -4.69 -15.88 10.71
C ASP A 247 -4.62 -17.35 10.26
N ASP A 248 -5.58 -17.90 9.54
CA ASP A 248 -5.60 -19.26 9.02
C ASP A 248 -5.07 -19.36 7.57
N LYS A 249 -4.16 -18.43 7.17
CA LYS A 249 -3.64 -18.36 5.81
C LYS A 249 -2.12 -18.30 5.76
N LEU A 250 -1.55 -18.99 4.78
CA LEU A 250 -0.21 -18.73 4.32
C LEU A 250 -0.25 -17.53 3.37
N VAL A 251 0.44 -16.46 3.74
CA VAL A 251 0.60 -15.25 2.93
C VAL A 251 2.00 -15.20 2.37
N ILE A 252 2.12 -15.02 1.05
CA ILE A 252 3.38 -14.98 0.32
C ILE A 252 3.45 -13.66 -0.44
N ILE A 253 4.46 -12.86 -0.15
CA ILE A 253 4.75 -11.60 -0.82
C ILE A 253 5.91 -11.80 -1.77
N PHE A 254 5.71 -11.40 -3.01
CA PHE A 254 6.72 -11.47 -4.07
C PHE A 254 7.11 -10.05 -4.47
N ARG A 255 8.41 -9.82 -4.60
CA ARG A 255 8.96 -8.57 -5.15
C ARG A 255 10.03 -8.87 -6.18
N GLY A 256 10.16 -8.03 -7.17
CA GLY A 256 11.20 -8.12 -8.19
C GLY A 256 11.42 -6.81 -8.93
N ASP A 257 12.49 -6.76 -9.71
CA ASP A 257 12.85 -5.60 -10.54
C ASP A 257 11.86 -5.34 -11.72
N GLY A 258 10.97 -6.29 -11.99
CA GLY A 258 10.01 -6.21 -13.10
C GLY A 258 10.67 -6.27 -14.50
N ILE A 259 11.97 -6.60 -14.58
CA ILE A 259 12.74 -6.64 -15.84
C ILE A 259 12.85 -8.07 -16.35
N LYS A 260 13.39 -8.96 -15.54
CA LYS A 260 13.70 -10.35 -15.93
C LYS A 260 12.51 -11.28 -15.86
N VAL A 261 11.63 -11.08 -14.87
CA VAL A 261 10.49 -11.97 -14.57
C VAL A 261 9.26 -11.15 -14.27
N ASP A 262 8.12 -11.53 -14.81
CA ASP A 262 6.81 -11.01 -14.43
C ASP A 262 6.39 -11.68 -13.11
N ILE A 263 6.59 -10.98 -12.03
CA ILE A 263 6.41 -11.47 -10.65
C ILE A 263 4.93 -11.81 -10.36
N GLY A 264 4.00 -11.01 -10.89
CA GLY A 264 2.57 -11.27 -10.69
C GLY A 264 2.11 -12.56 -11.39
N LYS A 265 2.56 -12.79 -12.63
CA LYS A 265 2.30 -14.04 -13.35
C LYS A 265 2.97 -15.23 -12.68
N LEU A 266 4.18 -15.04 -12.16
CA LEU A 266 4.89 -16.09 -11.43
C LEU A 266 4.10 -16.50 -10.17
N ALA A 267 3.64 -15.56 -9.37
CA ALA A 267 2.82 -15.82 -8.19
C ALA A 267 1.56 -16.64 -8.55
N GLY A 268 0.84 -16.23 -9.61
CA GLY A 268 -0.33 -16.95 -10.11
C GLY A 268 0.00 -18.38 -10.59
N THR A 269 1.12 -18.55 -11.31
CA THR A 269 1.55 -19.86 -11.81
C THR A 269 1.95 -20.81 -10.68
N LEU A 270 2.63 -20.26 -9.64
CA LEU A 270 3.15 -21.09 -8.54
C LEU A 270 2.07 -21.47 -7.52
N PHE A 271 1.09 -20.62 -7.29
CA PHE A 271 0.18 -20.76 -6.15
C PHE A 271 -1.30 -20.55 -6.48
N GLY A 272 -1.64 -20.29 -7.73
CA GLY A 272 -3.03 -20.04 -8.14
C GLY A 272 -3.96 -21.27 -8.02
N ASP A 273 -3.40 -22.45 -7.96
CA ASP A 273 -4.12 -23.72 -7.72
C ASP A 273 -4.47 -23.94 -6.23
N LEU A 274 -3.75 -23.29 -5.31
CA LEU A 274 -3.93 -23.44 -3.86
C LEU A 274 -4.76 -22.31 -3.23
N GLY A 275 -4.81 -21.15 -3.89
CA GLY A 275 -5.52 -20.01 -3.35
C GLY A 275 -5.51 -18.79 -4.27
N SER A 276 -5.85 -17.62 -3.74
CA SER A 276 -5.78 -16.38 -4.50
C SER A 276 -4.32 -16.00 -4.72
N ALA A 277 -3.86 -15.90 -5.97
CA ALA A 277 -2.49 -15.53 -6.29
C ALA A 277 -2.41 -14.73 -7.59
N GLY A 278 -1.55 -13.69 -7.61
CA GLY A 278 -1.34 -12.84 -8.78
C GLY A 278 -0.64 -11.54 -8.43
N GLY A 279 -0.71 -10.55 -9.32
CA GLY A 279 -0.11 -9.24 -9.10
C GLY A 279 0.24 -8.49 -10.38
N LYS A 280 1.13 -7.51 -10.23
CA LYS A 280 1.71 -6.71 -11.31
C LYS A 280 3.11 -7.22 -11.65
N LYS A 281 3.73 -6.64 -12.68
CA LYS A 281 5.03 -7.08 -13.21
C LYS A 281 6.16 -7.14 -12.16
N ALA A 282 6.21 -6.19 -11.23
CA ALA A 282 7.27 -6.10 -10.21
C ALA A 282 6.83 -6.61 -8.82
N MET A 283 5.55 -6.92 -8.61
CA MET A 283 4.99 -7.31 -7.32
C MET A 283 3.90 -8.36 -7.45
N GLY A 284 3.88 -9.31 -6.52
CA GLY A 284 2.88 -10.35 -6.46
C GLY A 284 2.50 -10.68 -5.01
N ARG A 285 1.34 -11.29 -4.86
CA ARG A 285 0.84 -11.78 -3.58
C ARG A 285 0.12 -13.10 -3.80
N ALA A 286 0.27 -14.03 -2.86
CA ALA A 286 -0.58 -15.20 -2.76
C ALA A 286 -1.13 -15.31 -1.33
N GLU A 287 -2.40 -15.70 -1.23
CA GLU A 287 -3.07 -16.02 0.03
C GLU A 287 -3.69 -17.42 -0.09
N ILE A 288 -3.20 -18.32 0.70
CA ILE A 288 -3.56 -19.75 0.65
C ILE A 288 -4.13 -20.15 2.00
N PRO A 289 -5.41 -20.57 2.08
CA PRO A 289 -5.94 -21.16 3.31
C PRO A 289 -5.07 -22.34 3.75
N LEU A 290 -4.71 -22.40 5.03
CA LEU A 290 -3.89 -23.52 5.55
C LEU A 290 -4.55 -24.89 5.31
N SER A 291 -5.88 -24.94 5.26
CA SER A 291 -6.64 -26.14 4.90
C SER A 291 -6.32 -26.70 3.51
N ASN A 292 -5.84 -25.85 2.59
CA ASN A 292 -5.51 -26.27 1.22
C ASN A 292 -4.08 -26.85 1.11
N LEU A 293 -3.30 -26.85 2.19
CA LEU A 293 -1.93 -27.36 2.20
C LEU A 293 -1.83 -28.87 2.53
N HIS A 294 -2.95 -29.55 2.77
CA HIS A 294 -3.02 -31.00 2.95
C HIS A 294 -1.97 -31.56 3.92
N ASP A 295 -1.79 -30.91 5.09
CA ASP A 295 -0.80 -31.23 6.14
C ASP A 295 0.68 -31.05 5.74
N GLU A 296 0.98 -30.50 4.56
CA GLU A 296 2.34 -30.18 4.18
C GLU A 296 2.82 -28.91 4.91
N HIS A 297 4.11 -28.91 5.27
CA HIS A 297 4.67 -27.74 5.95
C HIS A 297 4.78 -26.53 4.98
N PRO A 298 4.24 -25.34 5.34
CA PRO A 298 4.18 -24.20 4.44
C PRO A 298 5.52 -23.81 3.80
N GLN A 299 6.61 -23.88 4.56
CA GLN A 299 7.95 -23.57 4.07
C GLN A 299 8.42 -24.58 3.01
N GLN A 300 8.07 -25.86 3.16
CA GLN A 300 8.46 -26.90 2.23
C GLN A 300 7.74 -26.73 0.87
N ILE A 301 6.43 -26.47 0.88
CA ILE A 301 5.66 -26.21 -0.34
C ILE A 301 6.25 -25.02 -1.12
N ILE A 302 6.57 -23.93 -0.43
CA ILE A 302 7.18 -22.76 -1.07
C ILE A 302 8.50 -23.16 -1.73
N TRP A 303 9.33 -23.89 -1.03
CA TRP A 303 10.65 -24.32 -1.52
C TRP A 303 10.54 -25.24 -2.74
N GLU A 304 9.71 -26.27 -2.69
CA GLU A 304 9.52 -27.23 -3.77
C GLU A 304 8.97 -26.58 -5.04
N ARG A 305 7.99 -25.68 -4.91
CA ARG A 305 7.42 -24.93 -6.04
C ARG A 305 8.42 -23.95 -6.64
N LEU A 306 9.26 -23.33 -5.83
CA LEU A 306 10.35 -22.46 -6.31
C LEU A 306 11.42 -23.22 -7.06
N GLN A 307 11.89 -24.36 -6.54
CA GLN A 307 12.88 -25.19 -7.22
C GLN A 307 12.43 -25.68 -8.60
N ASN A 308 11.14 -26.02 -8.72
CA ASN A 308 10.54 -26.43 -9.99
C ASN A 308 10.19 -25.28 -10.94
N SER A 309 10.48 -24.03 -10.54
CA SER A 309 10.21 -22.84 -11.32
C SER A 309 11.42 -22.36 -12.12
N LYS A 310 11.19 -21.40 -13.04
CA LYS A 310 12.24 -20.73 -13.79
C LYS A 310 13.27 -19.98 -12.91
N LEU A 311 12.92 -19.67 -11.66
CA LEU A 311 13.82 -19.03 -10.69
C LEU A 311 14.79 -20.04 -10.07
N GLY A 312 14.37 -21.29 -9.85
CA GLY A 312 15.19 -22.36 -9.34
C GLY A 312 16.08 -23.03 -10.40
N ALA A 313 15.58 -23.14 -11.64
CA ALA A 313 16.27 -23.92 -12.71
C ALA A 313 17.57 -23.29 -13.24
N LYS A 314 17.90 -22.03 -12.91
CA LYS A 314 19.11 -21.35 -13.37
C LYS A 314 20.33 -21.50 -12.45
N ASN A 315 20.17 -22.13 -11.29
CA ASN A 315 21.25 -22.21 -10.30
C ASN A 315 21.42 -23.65 -9.81
N GLY A 316 22.45 -24.31 -10.32
CA GLY A 316 22.97 -25.51 -9.67
C GLY A 316 23.35 -25.20 -8.23
N ASP A 317 22.89 -26.06 -7.30
CA ASP A 317 23.08 -25.97 -5.86
C ASP A 317 24.50 -25.51 -5.47
N LYS A 318 24.56 -24.32 -4.83
CA LYS A 318 25.53 -24.08 -3.78
C LYS A 318 24.71 -23.78 -2.52
N PRO A 319 24.66 -24.68 -1.54
CA PRO A 319 24.20 -24.32 -0.22
C PRO A 319 25.06 -23.16 0.26
N ALA A 320 24.42 -22.06 0.69
CA ALA A 320 25.14 -21.00 1.37
C ALA A 320 25.89 -21.65 2.53
N ALA A 321 27.22 -21.59 2.47
CA ALA A 321 28.06 -21.99 3.58
C ALA A 321 27.54 -21.27 4.81
N GLN A 322 27.23 -22.03 5.85
CA GLN A 322 27.13 -21.52 7.22
C GLN A 322 28.55 -21.08 7.59
N GLU A 323 28.99 -19.91 7.16
CA GLU A 323 30.05 -19.21 7.84
C GLU A 323 29.43 -18.73 9.16
N GLU A 324 29.74 -19.43 10.22
CA GLU A 324 29.59 -18.94 11.58
C GLU A 324 30.25 -17.57 11.61
N ALA A 325 29.44 -16.54 11.84
CA ALA A 325 29.98 -15.21 12.08
C ALA A 325 30.99 -15.33 13.25
N PRO A 326 32.18 -14.70 13.14
CA PRO A 326 33.13 -14.73 14.23
C PRO A 326 32.43 -14.17 15.49
N GLU A 327 32.49 -14.92 16.60
CA GLU A 327 32.15 -14.44 17.91
C GLU A 327 33.13 -13.31 18.26
N GLU A 328 32.78 -12.07 17.92
CA GLU A 328 33.48 -10.93 18.51
C GLU A 328 33.02 -10.83 19.98
N GLU A 329 33.88 -11.30 20.86
CA GLU A 329 33.85 -10.96 22.27
C GLU A 329 33.91 -9.44 22.41
N PHE A 330 32.78 -8.81 22.71
CA PHE A 330 32.78 -7.45 23.24
C PHE A 330 33.40 -7.54 24.67
N SER A 331 34.70 -7.31 24.78
CA SER A 331 35.35 -7.11 26.07
C SER A 331 34.84 -5.76 26.62
N ASP A 332 34.10 -5.84 27.71
CA ASP A 332 33.82 -4.72 28.59
C ASP A 332 35.12 -4.14 29.13
N THR A 333 35.64 -3.12 28.48
CA THR A 333 36.66 -2.28 29.13
C THR A 333 35.94 -1.20 29.95
N GLU A 334 35.76 -1.51 31.22
CA GLU A 334 35.53 -0.50 32.26
C GLU A 334 36.64 0.55 32.20
N THR A 335 36.33 1.75 31.82
CA THR A 335 37.22 2.90 32.04
C THR A 335 36.77 3.59 33.32
N LYS A 336 37.45 3.32 34.41
CA LYS A 336 37.53 4.20 35.59
C LYS A 336 38.37 5.42 35.23
N ALA A 337 37.79 6.60 35.28
CA ALA A 337 38.36 7.85 35.79
C ALA A 337 37.28 8.95 35.73
#